data_86809424ad28b515fcf591fcc28b63e3
#
_entry.id   86809424ad28b515fcf591fcc28b63e3
#
_cell.length_a   1.000
_cell.length_b   1.000
_cell.length_c   1.000
_cell.angle_alpha   90.00
_cell.angle_beta   90.00
_cell.angle_gamma   90.00
#
_symmetry.space_group_name_H-M   'P 1'
#
loop_
_entity.id
_entity.type
_entity.pdbx_description
1 polymer ?
#
loop_
_entity_poly.entity_id
_entity_poly.type
_entity_poly.pdbx_seq_one_letter_code
_entity_poly.pdbx_strand_id
1 'polypeptide(L)'
;MKTVKILASLQIMRTPTLRNRFAVVIAALPLLVLALNSQEVKKKLPGEDWVSLFNGRDLTGWMKIGNESWTAEDGVIHGRGLTKDYGYLQTEKSFHDFQLSLRFRCEGDGNSGVFFHTAFKPGTSEITQGLQFEVDCTIGQHTAGLYGDGRGWIVWPAPENETVVRLGEWNEYLLEVVGNRYRSRLNGVSMVDFTDPKPKSFDGPIALQLHAGGRGNMKFRDIMVRDLSNHP
;
A
#
# COMPACT_ATOMS: atom_id res chain seq x y z
N MET A 1 -2.86 -67.76 -18.27
CA MET A 1 -2.51 -68.53 -19.47
C MET A 1 -1.54 -67.75 -20.33
N LYS A 2 -0.37 -68.40 -20.52
CA LYS A 2 0.70 -68.16 -21.53
C LYS A 2 1.41 -66.84 -21.67
N THR A 3 2.57 -66.83 -21.08
CA THR A 3 3.81 -66.15 -21.32
C THR A 3 4.31 -66.34 -22.76
N VAL A 4 4.82 -65.25 -23.36
CA VAL A 4 5.79 -65.40 -24.48
C VAL A 4 6.93 -64.43 -24.23
N LYS A 5 8.11 -65.00 -23.99
CA LYS A 5 9.43 -64.35 -24.01
C LYS A 5 9.94 -64.38 -25.45
N ILE A 6 10.50 -63.31 -25.93
CA ILE A 6 11.38 -63.31 -27.10
C ILE A 6 12.71 -62.66 -26.68
N LEU A 7 13.73 -63.49 -26.68
CA LEU A 7 15.14 -63.13 -26.65
C LEU A 7 15.57 -62.79 -28.08
N ALA A 8 16.34 -61.72 -28.23
CA ALA A 8 17.16 -61.52 -29.41
C ALA A 8 18.57 -61.06 -28.97
N SER A 9 19.50 -61.80 -29.45
CA SER A 9 20.92 -61.83 -29.11
C SER A 9 21.72 -60.66 -29.71
N LEU A 10 22.68 -60.22 -28.93
CA LEU A 10 23.71 -59.23 -29.24
C LEU A 10 24.75 -59.82 -30.20
N GLN A 11 25.14 -59.04 -31.18
CA GLN A 11 26.39 -59.24 -31.94
C GLN A 11 27.30 -58.05 -31.79
N ILE A 12 28.49 -58.31 -31.23
CA ILE A 12 29.55 -57.36 -30.97
C ILE A 12 30.40 -57.24 -32.24
N MET A 13 30.51 -56.04 -32.81
CA MET A 13 31.55 -55.71 -33.76
C MET A 13 32.55 -54.76 -33.13
N ARG A 14 33.80 -55.22 -33.00
CA ARG A 14 34.99 -54.40 -32.65
C ARG A 14 35.55 -53.76 -33.91
N THR A 15 35.85 -52.46 -33.87
CA THR A 15 36.80 -51.82 -34.75
C THR A 15 37.49 -50.64 -34.03
N PRO A 16 38.58 -50.09 -34.54
CA PRO A 16 39.78 -49.89 -33.72
C PRO A 16 40.00 -48.44 -33.32
N THR A 17 40.89 -48.31 -32.35
CA THR A 17 41.45 -47.08 -31.74
C THR A 17 42.01 -46.08 -32.72
N LEU A 18 41.52 -44.82 -32.64
CA LEU A 18 42.29 -43.63 -33.08
C LEU A 18 42.48 -42.70 -31.89
N ARG A 19 43.74 -42.60 -31.46
CA ARG A 19 44.18 -41.65 -30.42
C ARG A 19 44.25 -40.26 -31.05
N ASN A 20 43.28 -39.39 -30.77
CA ASN A 20 43.46 -37.97 -30.96
C ASN A 20 43.45 -37.29 -29.59
N ARG A 21 44.64 -36.76 -29.25
CA ARG A 21 44.84 -35.90 -28.07
C ARG A 21 44.30 -34.52 -28.45
N PHE A 22 43.14 -34.17 -27.96
CA PHE A 22 42.71 -32.78 -27.91
C PHE A 22 42.95 -32.24 -26.51
N ALA A 23 43.90 -31.28 -26.45
CA ALA A 23 44.10 -30.50 -25.26
C ALA A 23 42.90 -29.59 -25.05
N VAL A 24 42.13 -29.82 -23.97
CA VAL A 24 41.07 -28.94 -23.55
C VAL A 24 41.72 -27.77 -22.81
N VAL A 25 41.81 -26.63 -23.45
CA VAL A 25 42.15 -25.36 -22.80
C VAL A 25 40.89 -24.90 -22.07
N ILE A 26 40.84 -25.08 -20.76
CA ILE A 26 39.83 -24.50 -19.91
C ILE A 26 40.17 -23.02 -19.73
N ALA A 27 39.55 -22.17 -20.53
CA ALA A 27 39.55 -20.73 -20.30
C ALA A 27 38.66 -20.45 -19.08
N ALA A 28 39.29 -20.17 -17.94
CA ALA A 28 38.58 -19.65 -16.77
C ALA A 28 38.06 -18.23 -17.10
N LEU A 29 36.78 -18.09 -17.42
CA LEU A 29 36.13 -16.79 -17.39
C LEU A 29 36.02 -16.34 -15.93
N PRO A 30 36.48 -15.14 -15.56
CA PRO A 30 36.12 -14.58 -14.25
C PRO A 30 34.63 -14.28 -14.23
N LEU A 31 33.91 -14.92 -13.33
CA LEU A 31 32.53 -14.50 -12.96
C LEU A 31 32.66 -13.09 -12.39
N LEU A 32 32.35 -12.09 -13.23
CA LEU A 32 32.10 -10.74 -12.79
C LEU A 32 30.74 -10.74 -12.09
N VAL A 33 30.77 -10.90 -10.77
CA VAL A 33 29.58 -10.68 -9.93
C VAL A 33 29.27 -9.18 -10.00
N LEU A 34 28.42 -8.81 -10.95
CA LEU A 34 27.77 -7.51 -10.93
C LEU A 34 26.89 -7.47 -9.69
N ALA A 35 27.42 -6.88 -8.61
CA ALA A 35 26.60 -6.41 -7.51
C ALA A 35 25.62 -5.37 -8.11
N LEU A 36 24.42 -5.81 -8.44
CA LEU A 36 23.31 -4.91 -8.72
C LEU A 36 23.03 -4.16 -7.42
N ASN A 37 23.68 -3.01 -7.25
CA ASN A 37 23.20 -1.99 -6.35
C ASN A 37 21.79 -1.65 -6.82
N SER A 38 20.80 -2.25 -6.20
CA SER A 38 19.42 -1.80 -6.31
C SER A 38 19.33 -0.45 -5.59
N GLN A 39 19.77 0.61 -6.27
CA GLN A 39 19.36 1.94 -5.88
C GLN A 39 17.85 1.97 -6.06
N GLU A 40 17.15 2.16 -4.93
CA GLU A 40 15.72 2.40 -4.92
C GLU A 40 15.42 3.53 -5.91
N VAL A 41 14.81 3.18 -7.02
CA VAL A 41 14.25 4.16 -7.92
C VAL A 41 13.04 4.75 -7.18
N LYS A 42 13.28 5.81 -6.42
CA LYS A 42 12.20 6.66 -5.91
C LYS A 42 11.39 7.07 -7.12
N LYS A 43 10.21 6.53 -7.27
CA LYS A 43 9.28 6.86 -8.36
C LYS A 43 8.83 8.31 -8.15
N LYS A 44 9.62 9.24 -8.66
CA LYS A 44 9.29 10.67 -8.65
C LYS A 44 8.26 10.90 -9.75
N LEU A 45 7.10 11.42 -9.41
CA LEU A 45 6.14 11.88 -10.41
C LEU A 45 6.76 13.07 -11.15
N PRO A 46 6.62 13.18 -12.49
CA PRO A 46 7.28 14.23 -13.26
C PRO A 46 6.88 15.62 -12.76
N GLY A 47 7.87 16.43 -12.36
CA GLY A 47 7.72 17.85 -12.04
C GLY A 47 7.33 18.18 -10.59
N GLU A 48 7.30 17.21 -9.64
CA GLU A 48 6.82 17.45 -8.28
C GLU A 48 7.70 16.80 -7.21
N ASP A 49 7.80 17.42 -6.02
CA ASP A 49 8.62 16.95 -4.90
C ASP A 49 7.87 15.91 -4.03
N TRP A 50 7.49 14.80 -4.66
CA TRP A 50 6.87 13.69 -3.98
C TRP A 50 7.89 12.82 -3.26
N VAL A 51 7.61 12.48 -2.02
CA VAL A 51 8.42 11.61 -1.17
C VAL A 51 7.64 10.35 -0.84
N SER A 52 8.28 9.18 -0.98
CA SER A 52 7.66 7.92 -0.57
C SER A 52 7.57 7.84 0.95
N LEU A 53 6.38 7.58 1.48
CA LEU A 53 6.15 7.27 2.90
C LEU A 53 6.36 5.78 3.21
N PHE A 54 6.37 4.92 2.21
CA PHE A 54 6.59 3.49 2.36
C PHE A 54 7.77 3.04 1.51
N ASN A 55 8.74 2.38 2.13
CA ASN A 55 9.97 1.94 1.47
C ASN A 55 9.80 0.65 0.64
N GLY A 56 8.61 0.03 0.67
CA GLY A 56 8.29 -1.21 -0.05
C GLY A 56 8.76 -2.50 0.63
N ARG A 57 9.43 -2.42 1.80
CA ARG A 57 10.06 -3.58 2.47
C ARG A 57 9.55 -3.80 3.89
N ASP A 58 9.50 -2.76 4.68
CA ASP A 58 9.16 -2.80 6.10
C ASP A 58 8.39 -1.55 6.53
N LEU A 59 7.98 -1.51 7.79
CA LEU A 59 7.23 -0.40 8.37
C LEU A 59 8.11 0.69 9.00
N THR A 60 9.36 0.83 8.58
CA THR A 60 10.22 1.94 9.01
C THR A 60 9.57 3.28 8.66
N GLY A 61 9.50 4.21 9.62
CA GLY A 61 8.81 5.49 9.50
C GLY A 61 7.31 5.42 9.83
N TRP A 62 6.84 4.24 10.29
CA TRP A 62 5.46 4.02 10.71
C TRP A 62 5.39 3.45 12.11
N MET A 63 4.35 3.84 12.87
CA MET A 63 4.07 3.38 14.22
C MET A 63 2.68 2.73 14.28
N LYS A 64 2.62 1.54 14.88
CA LYS A 64 1.36 0.81 15.11
C LYS A 64 0.67 1.36 16.35
N ILE A 65 -0.64 1.60 16.25
CA ILE A 65 -1.52 2.01 17.34
C ILE A 65 -2.65 0.97 17.45
N GLY A 66 -2.86 0.46 18.65
CA GLY A 66 -3.82 -0.62 18.89
C GLY A 66 -3.22 -2.01 18.66
N ASN A 67 -4.08 -3.03 18.61
CA ASN A 67 -3.70 -4.45 18.61
C ASN A 67 -3.86 -5.13 17.25
N GLU A 68 -4.26 -4.39 16.23
CA GLU A 68 -4.47 -4.92 14.90
C GLU A 68 -3.15 -5.30 14.20
N SER A 69 -3.23 -6.22 13.26
CA SER A 69 -2.05 -6.70 12.56
C SER A 69 -1.71 -5.81 11.36
N TRP A 70 -0.48 -5.32 11.34
CA TRP A 70 0.10 -4.61 10.22
C TRP A 70 1.41 -5.28 9.81
N THR A 71 1.52 -5.63 8.54
CA THR A 71 2.72 -6.23 7.93
C THR A 71 3.09 -5.48 6.65
N ALA A 72 4.35 -5.60 6.25
CA ALA A 72 4.85 -5.11 4.97
C ALA A 72 5.48 -6.27 4.23
N GLU A 73 5.04 -6.53 3.00
CA GLU A 73 5.51 -7.62 2.15
C GLU A 73 5.29 -7.26 0.68
N ASP A 74 6.26 -7.56 -0.16
CA ASP A 74 6.20 -7.39 -1.62
C ASP A 74 5.72 -6.00 -2.10
N GLY A 75 6.17 -4.94 -1.44
CA GLY A 75 5.80 -3.57 -1.79
C GLY A 75 4.39 -3.17 -1.32
N VAL A 76 3.78 -3.95 -0.44
CA VAL A 76 2.42 -3.74 0.06
C VAL A 76 2.41 -3.69 1.58
N ILE A 77 1.73 -2.71 2.16
CA ILE A 77 1.31 -2.72 3.56
C ILE A 77 -0.02 -3.48 3.62
N HIS A 78 -0.07 -4.53 4.42
CA HIS A 78 -1.28 -5.31 4.66
C HIS A 78 -1.74 -5.13 6.10
N GLY A 79 -2.92 -4.58 6.29
CA GLY A 79 -3.59 -4.44 7.56
C GLY A 79 -4.72 -5.45 7.72
N ARG A 80 -4.78 -6.10 8.89
CA ARG A 80 -5.84 -7.04 9.27
C ARG A 80 -6.41 -6.67 10.62
N GLY A 81 -7.72 -6.41 10.64
CA GLY A 81 -8.50 -6.26 11.86
C GLY A 81 -8.76 -7.61 12.51
N LEU A 82 -8.09 -7.91 13.61
CA LEU A 82 -8.17 -9.19 14.32
C LEU A 82 -8.91 -9.08 15.65
N THR A 83 -9.14 -7.86 16.12
CA THR A 83 -9.74 -7.57 17.44
C THR A 83 -11.10 -6.88 17.27
N LYS A 84 -11.69 -6.53 18.42
CA LYS A 84 -12.92 -5.72 18.46
C LYS A 84 -12.64 -4.22 18.42
N ASP A 85 -11.38 -3.84 18.63
CA ASP A 85 -10.96 -2.45 18.72
C ASP A 85 -10.53 -1.92 17.37
N TYR A 86 -10.37 -0.61 17.27
CA TYR A 86 -9.76 0.03 16.11
C TYR A 86 -8.24 -0.17 16.13
N GLY A 87 -7.64 -0.29 14.96
CA GLY A 87 -6.19 -0.29 14.77
C GLY A 87 -5.76 0.74 13.75
N TYR A 88 -4.57 1.31 13.98
CA TYR A 88 -4.02 2.31 13.08
C TYR A 88 -2.54 2.06 12.81
N LEU A 89 -2.11 2.50 11.64
CA LEU A 89 -0.71 2.60 11.27
C LEU A 89 -0.44 4.05 10.91
N GLN A 90 0.23 4.79 11.79
CA GLN A 90 0.51 6.20 11.59
C GLN A 90 1.95 6.46 11.16
N THR A 91 2.17 7.54 10.42
CA THR A 91 3.52 8.05 10.16
C THR A 91 4.14 8.59 11.45
N GLU A 92 5.47 8.44 11.60
CA GLU A 92 6.22 9.07 12.68
C GLU A 92 6.29 10.60 12.49
N LYS A 93 6.27 11.07 11.23
CA LYS A 93 6.25 12.49 10.87
C LYS A 93 4.81 13.02 10.87
N SER A 94 4.61 14.25 11.38
CA SER A 94 3.38 15.02 11.22
C SER A 94 3.43 15.89 9.97
N PHE A 95 2.24 16.23 9.47
CA PHE A 95 2.04 17.05 8.27
C PHE A 95 0.98 18.12 8.57
N HIS A 96 1.21 19.33 8.05
CA HIS A 96 0.26 20.44 8.08
C HIS A 96 -0.51 20.50 6.75
N ASP A 97 0.11 21.03 5.72
CA ASP A 97 -0.42 21.10 4.37
C ASP A 97 0.26 20.06 3.50
N PHE A 98 -0.51 19.25 2.79
CA PHE A 98 0.06 18.18 1.97
C PHE A 98 -0.86 17.72 0.85
N GLN A 99 -0.26 17.04 -0.13
CA GLN A 99 -0.94 16.11 -1.00
C GLN A 99 -0.47 14.69 -0.67
N LEU A 100 -1.40 13.74 -0.68
CA LEU A 100 -1.13 12.33 -0.47
C LEU A 100 -1.69 11.54 -1.64
N SER A 101 -0.83 10.78 -2.30
CA SER A 101 -1.23 9.80 -3.32
C SER A 101 -0.97 8.41 -2.79
N LEU A 102 -1.96 7.52 -2.87
CA LEU A 102 -1.80 6.12 -2.51
C LEU A 102 -2.71 5.24 -3.36
N ARG A 103 -2.48 3.94 -3.31
CA ARG A 103 -3.41 2.93 -3.80
C ARG A 103 -3.86 2.04 -2.66
N PHE A 104 -5.15 1.77 -2.61
CA PHE A 104 -5.73 0.82 -1.65
C PHE A 104 -6.52 -0.28 -2.36
N ARG A 105 -6.64 -1.43 -1.70
CA ARG A 105 -7.48 -2.55 -2.10
C ARG A 105 -8.11 -3.18 -0.86
N CYS A 106 -9.43 -3.36 -0.90
CA CYS A 106 -10.14 -4.11 0.13
C CYS A 106 -10.10 -5.62 -0.21
N GLU A 107 -9.72 -6.42 0.77
CA GLU A 107 -9.77 -7.87 0.70
C GLU A 107 -11.05 -8.36 1.41
N GLY A 108 -12.22 -8.21 0.77
CA GLY A 108 -13.53 -8.49 1.36
C GLY A 108 -14.31 -7.24 1.75
N ASP A 109 -15.09 -7.30 2.82
CA ASP A 109 -15.91 -6.20 3.35
C ASP A 109 -15.09 -5.21 4.20
N GLY A 110 -13.95 -4.74 3.65
CA GLY A 110 -13.04 -3.88 4.38
C GLY A 110 -13.62 -2.47 4.59
N ASN A 111 -13.59 -2.01 5.85
CA ASN A 111 -13.76 -0.60 6.19
C ASN A 111 -12.47 -0.06 6.78
N SER A 112 -12.08 1.12 6.35
CA SER A 112 -10.82 1.77 6.66
C SER A 112 -10.96 3.29 6.54
N GLY A 113 -9.86 4.00 6.61
CA GLY A 113 -9.79 5.43 6.39
C GLY A 113 -8.36 5.94 6.37
N VAL A 114 -8.18 7.10 5.81
CA VAL A 114 -6.93 7.85 5.87
C VAL A 114 -7.13 9.03 6.80
N PHE A 115 -6.62 8.92 8.01
CA PHE A 115 -6.67 9.97 9.02
C PHE A 115 -5.57 11.00 8.83
N PHE A 116 -5.88 12.24 9.17
CA PHE A 116 -4.96 13.37 9.15
C PHE A 116 -5.38 14.43 10.18
N HIS A 117 -4.49 15.36 10.50
CA HIS A 117 -4.71 16.36 11.56
C HIS A 117 -5.25 15.70 12.84
N THR A 118 -4.67 14.58 13.19
CA THR A 118 -5.14 13.69 14.26
C THR A 118 -4.11 13.56 15.36
N ALA A 119 -4.55 13.13 16.54
CA ALA A 119 -3.70 12.67 17.62
C ALA A 119 -4.37 11.46 18.29
N PHE A 120 -3.56 10.60 18.89
CA PHE A 120 -4.06 9.46 19.67
C PHE A 120 -3.87 9.73 21.16
N LYS A 121 -4.82 9.31 22.02
CA LYS A 121 -4.61 9.31 23.45
C LYS A 121 -3.51 8.29 23.81
N PRO A 122 -2.52 8.66 24.62
CA PRO A 122 -1.44 7.75 24.98
C PRO A 122 -1.94 6.41 25.52
N GLY A 123 -1.40 5.31 24.99
CA GLY A 123 -1.75 3.94 25.41
C GLY A 123 -3.13 3.45 24.94
N THR A 124 -3.80 4.17 24.07
CA THR A 124 -5.10 3.79 23.50
C THR A 124 -5.10 3.94 21.99
N SER A 125 -6.13 3.42 21.31
CA SER A 125 -6.43 3.69 19.90
C SER A 125 -7.49 4.80 19.73
N GLU A 126 -7.81 5.51 20.81
CA GLU A 126 -8.80 6.59 20.77
C GLU A 126 -8.20 7.84 20.12
N ILE A 127 -8.85 8.29 19.05
CA ILE A 127 -8.46 9.47 18.29
C ILE A 127 -9.03 10.72 18.95
N THR A 128 -8.25 11.79 18.97
CA THR A 128 -8.66 13.10 19.44
C THR A 128 -8.64 14.09 18.28
N GLN A 129 -9.80 14.67 17.98
CA GLN A 129 -9.98 15.77 17.01
C GLN A 129 -9.53 15.45 15.57
N GLY A 130 -9.43 14.17 15.23
CA GLY A 130 -9.01 13.73 13.91
C GLY A 130 -10.06 13.93 12.82
N LEU A 131 -9.58 14.05 11.60
CA LEU A 131 -10.36 13.97 10.37
C LEU A 131 -9.94 12.74 9.58
N GLN A 132 -10.89 12.14 8.86
CA GLN A 132 -10.58 11.02 7.97
C GLN A 132 -11.22 11.22 6.61
N PHE A 133 -10.49 10.91 5.57
CA PHE A 133 -11.09 10.53 4.31
C PHE A 133 -11.43 9.05 4.34
N GLU A 134 -12.70 8.75 4.13
CA GLU A 134 -13.26 7.40 4.22
C GLU A 134 -12.68 6.45 3.17
N VAL A 135 -12.54 5.18 3.54
CA VAL A 135 -12.22 4.07 2.64
C VAL A 135 -13.13 2.89 2.98
N ASP A 136 -14.17 2.70 2.16
CA ASP A 136 -14.99 1.49 2.19
C ASP A 136 -15.20 1.01 0.74
N CYS A 137 -14.92 -0.24 0.45
CA CYS A 137 -15.07 -0.75 -0.91
C CYS A 137 -16.50 -1.11 -1.29
N THR A 138 -17.46 -0.88 -0.41
CA THR A 138 -18.89 -1.03 -0.70
C THR A 138 -19.43 0.27 -1.29
N ILE A 139 -20.06 0.19 -2.46
CA ILE A 139 -20.70 1.35 -3.11
C ILE A 139 -21.80 1.90 -2.19
N GLY A 140 -21.84 3.22 -2.04
CA GLY A 140 -22.81 3.89 -1.18
C GLY A 140 -22.36 4.04 0.29
N GLN A 141 -21.13 3.68 0.61
CA GLN A 141 -20.53 3.85 1.94
C GLN A 141 -19.58 5.06 2.00
N HIS A 142 -19.73 5.99 1.08
CA HIS A 142 -19.10 7.31 1.07
C HIS A 142 -17.57 7.31 1.00
N THR A 143 -16.96 6.31 0.32
CA THR A 143 -15.51 6.33 0.07
C THR A 143 -15.09 7.67 -0.53
N ALA A 144 -14.01 8.23 0.00
CA ALA A 144 -13.51 9.58 -0.26
C ALA A 144 -14.35 10.73 0.31
N GLY A 145 -15.36 10.44 1.09
CA GLY A 145 -16.04 11.41 1.95
C GLY A 145 -15.19 11.81 3.15
N LEU A 146 -15.54 12.89 3.80
CA LEU A 146 -14.88 13.42 4.99
C LEU A 146 -15.70 13.14 6.24
N TYR A 147 -15.09 12.43 7.17
CA TYR A 147 -15.64 12.15 8.49
C TYR A 147 -14.77 12.80 9.57
N GLY A 148 -15.35 13.27 10.63
CA GLY A 148 -14.64 13.87 11.75
C GLY A 148 -14.91 13.14 13.06
N ASP A 149 -13.86 12.86 13.82
CA ASP A 149 -14.01 12.30 15.15
C ASP A 149 -14.82 13.24 16.07
N GLY A 150 -15.85 12.70 16.70
CA GLY A 150 -16.81 13.46 17.49
C GLY A 150 -17.68 14.47 16.70
N ARG A 151 -17.62 14.45 15.37
CA ARG A 151 -18.43 15.30 14.48
C ARG A 151 -19.36 14.50 13.57
N GLY A 152 -19.01 13.23 13.28
CA GLY A 152 -19.70 12.40 12.29
C GLY A 152 -19.35 12.79 10.85
N TRP A 153 -20.23 12.45 9.93
CA TRP A 153 -20.11 12.83 8.53
C TRP A 153 -20.17 14.33 8.35
N ILE A 154 -19.13 14.89 7.69
CA ILE A 154 -18.99 16.32 7.40
C ILE A 154 -19.49 16.60 5.98
N VAL A 155 -18.98 15.84 5.02
CA VAL A 155 -19.36 15.89 3.61
C VAL A 155 -19.03 14.55 2.95
N TRP A 156 -19.82 14.14 1.98
CA TRP A 156 -19.61 12.92 1.21
C TRP A 156 -19.80 13.15 -0.29
N PRO A 157 -19.32 12.25 -1.15
CA PRO A 157 -19.44 12.38 -2.60
C PRO A 157 -20.89 12.36 -3.06
N ALA A 158 -21.15 12.91 -4.24
CA ALA A 158 -22.42 12.68 -4.92
C ALA A 158 -22.59 11.18 -5.23
N PRO A 159 -23.80 10.61 -5.09
CA PRO A 159 -24.04 9.18 -5.23
C PRO A 159 -23.55 8.59 -6.57
N GLU A 160 -23.65 9.34 -7.65
CA GLU A 160 -23.18 8.94 -8.96
C GLU A 160 -21.65 8.77 -9.02
N ASN A 161 -20.89 9.53 -8.21
CA ASN A 161 -19.43 9.45 -8.14
C ASN A 161 -18.97 8.24 -7.31
N GLU A 162 -19.78 7.77 -6.37
CA GLU A 162 -19.42 6.59 -5.55
C GLU A 162 -19.31 5.31 -6.37
N THR A 163 -19.91 5.27 -7.55
CA THR A 163 -19.85 4.11 -8.47
C THR A 163 -18.46 3.82 -9.03
N VAL A 164 -17.50 4.75 -8.87
CA VAL A 164 -16.11 4.56 -9.36
C VAL A 164 -15.25 3.66 -8.46
N VAL A 165 -15.75 3.31 -7.27
CA VAL A 165 -15.10 2.35 -6.36
C VAL A 165 -14.98 0.99 -7.03
N ARG A 166 -13.78 0.39 -6.97
CA ARG A 166 -13.47 -0.92 -7.56
C ARG A 166 -13.30 -1.95 -6.46
N LEU A 167 -14.32 -2.78 -6.27
CA LEU A 167 -14.29 -3.83 -5.27
C LEU A 167 -13.24 -4.91 -5.63
N GLY A 168 -12.39 -5.27 -4.67
CA GLY A 168 -11.35 -6.27 -4.86
C GLY A 168 -10.19 -5.87 -5.79
N GLU A 169 -10.20 -4.65 -6.31
CA GLU A 169 -9.16 -4.12 -7.19
C GLU A 169 -8.39 -2.97 -6.53
N TRP A 170 -7.28 -2.57 -7.14
CA TRP A 170 -6.53 -1.39 -6.71
C TRP A 170 -7.26 -0.11 -7.10
N ASN A 171 -7.59 0.71 -6.12
CA ASN A 171 -8.14 2.03 -6.27
C ASN A 171 -7.04 3.08 -6.12
N GLU A 172 -7.03 4.10 -6.98
CA GLU A 172 -6.12 5.24 -6.90
C GLU A 172 -6.76 6.34 -6.06
N TYR A 173 -6.08 6.79 -5.03
CA TYR A 173 -6.57 7.80 -4.11
C TYR A 173 -5.61 8.99 -4.08
N LEU A 174 -6.11 10.17 -4.38
CA LEU A 174 -5.39 11.43 -4.26
C LEU A 174 -6.14 12.33 -3.28
N LEU A 175 -5.46 12.73 -2.22
CA LEU A 175 -5.96 13.59 -1.16
C LEU A 175 -5.16 14.88 -1.15
N GLU A 176 -5.82 16.00 -0.87
CA GLU A 176 -5.18 17.29 -0.67
C GLU A 176 -5.74 17.97 0.56
N VAL A 177 -4.85 18.43 1.42
CA VAL A 177 -5.14 19.13 2.67
C VAL A 177 -4.33 20.43 2.65
N VAL A 178 -5.01 21.58 2.60
CA VAL A 178 -4.38 22.90 2.63
C VAL A 178 -5.18 23.80 3.57
N GLY A 179 -4.59 24.14 4.71
CA GLY A 179 -5.29 24.83 5.78
C GLY A 179 -6.55 24.09 6.19
N ASN A 180 -7.71 24.71 5.99
CA ASN A 180 -9.01 24.12 6.28
C ASN A 180 -9.77 23.67 5.02
N ARG A 181 -9.11 23.59 3.86
CA ARG A 181 -9.70 23.05 2.62
C ARG A 181 -9.22 21.63 2.38
N TYR A 182 -10.16 20.74 2.17
CA TYR A 182 -9.95 19.31 2.01
C TYR A 182 -10.51 18.84 0.68
N ARG A 183 -9.68 18.17 -0.14
CA ARG A 183 -10.07 17.66 -1.46
C ARG A 183 -9.70 16.19 -1.58
N SER A 184 -10.59 15.43 -2.20
CA SER A 184 -10.34 14.02 -2.51
C SER A 184 -10.69 13.69 -3.96
N ARG A 185 -9.91 12.77 -4.54
CA ARG A 185 -10.18 12.18 -5.84
C ARG A 185 -10.00 10.67 -5.75
N LEU A 186 -10.91 9.92 -6.35
CA LEU A 186 -10.88 8.47 -6.41
C LEU A 186 -10.94 8.02 -7.85
N ASN A 187 -9.97 7.21 -8.29
CA ASN A 187 -9.88 6.69 -9.66
C ASN A 187 -10.02 7.80 -10.74
N GLY A 188 -9.45 8.98 -10.46
CA GLY A 188 -9.48 10.14 -11.35
C GLY A 188 -10.72 11.04 -11.22
N VAL A 189 -11.77 10.60 -10.52
CA VAL A 189 -12.99 11.38 -10.30
C VAL A 189 -12.87 12.26 -9.06
N SER A 190 -13.29 13.53 -9.14
CA SER A 190 -13.35 14.43 -7.99
C SER A 190 -14.51 14.00 -7.09
N MET A 191 -14.21 13.73 -5.82
CA MET A 191 -15.20 13.22 -4.87
C MET A 191 -15.66 14.33 -3.93
N VAL A 192 -14.74 15.01 -3.26
CA VAL A 192 -15.02 16.08 -2.30
C VAL A 192 -14.12 17.28 -2.58
N ASP A 193 -14.66 18.49 -2.46
CA ASP A 193 -13.93 19.75 -2.33
C ASP A 193 -14.67 20.58 -1.28
N PHE A 194 -14.12 20.67 -0.08
CA PHE A 194 -14.78 21.23 1.08
C PHE A 194 -13.87 22.16 1.87
N THR A 195 -14.37 23.31 2.28
CA THR A 195 -13.71 24.23 3.21
C THR A 195 -14.40 24.15 4.55
N ASP A 196 -13.71 23.66 5.57
CA ASP A 196 -14.25 23.50 6.92
C ASP A 196 -14.35 24.88 7.61
N PRO A 197 -15.56 25.33 7.97
CA PRO A 197 -15.72 26.59 8.69
C PRO A 197 -15.34 26.49 10.17
N LYS A 198 -15.08 25.28 10.67
CA LYS A 198 -14.78 25.04 12.09
C LYS A 198 -13.66 23.99 12.26
N PRO A 199 -12.48 24.23 11.67
CA PRO A 199 -11.35 23.28 11.82
C PRO A 199 -10.92 23.25 13.29
N LYS A 200 -10.50 22.08 13.77
CA LYS A 200 -10.06 21.87 15.15
C LYS A 200 -8.57 21.66 15.28
N SER A 201 -7.93 21.12 14.25
CA SER A 201 -6.49 20.87 14.20
C SER A 201 -5.98 21.14 12.80
N PHE A 202 -4.70 21.46 12.68
CA PHE A 202 -4.02 21.70 11.40
C PHE A 202 -2.75 20.86 11.27
N ASP A 203 -2.42 20.06 12.28
CA ASP A 203 -1.22 19.22 12.30
C ASP A 203 -1.53 17.84 12.81
N GLY A 204 -0.76 16.88 12.37
CA GLY A 204 -0.80 15.52 12.87
C GLY A 204 -0.19 14.51 11.90
N PRO A 205 0.00 13.27 12.34
CA PRO A 205 0.42 12.19 11.47
C PRO A 205 -0.66 11.88 10.43
N ILE A 206 -0.24 11.23 9.35
CA ILE A 206 -1.14 10.50 8.46
C ILE A 206 -1.29 9.09 9.01
N ALA A 207 -2.52 8.61 9.18
CA ALA A 207 -2.75 7.27 9.68
C ALA A 207 -3.72 6.47 8.82
N LEU A 208 -3.37 5.21 8.55
CA LEU A 208 -4.24 4.23 7.92
C LEU A 208 -5.01 3.52 9.02
N GLN A 209 -6.32 3.35 8.84
CA GLN A 209 -7.21 2.72 9.83
C GLN A 209 -7.52 1.27 9.48
N LEU A 210 -7.77 0.47 10.53
CA LEU A 210 -8.57 -0.75 10.45
C LEU A 210 -9.78 -0.59 11.37
N HIS A 211 -10.96 -0.73 10.80
CA HIS A 211 -12.21 -0.54 11.54
C HIS A 211 -12.41 -1.62 12.62
N ALA A 212 -13.05 -1.24 13.71
CA ALA A 212 -13.38 -2.12 14.82
C ALA A 212 -14.24 -3.33 14.41
N GLY A 213 -14.26 -4.36 15.25
CA GLY A 213 -15.07 -5.55 15.02
C GLY A 213 -14.44 -6.58 14.08
N GLY A 214 -13.12 -6.55 13.88
CA GLY A 214 -12.38 -7.49 13.03
C GLY A 214 -12.66 -7.33 11.52
N ARG A 215 -13.24 -6.20 11.10
CA ARG A 215 -13.69 -5.99 9.72
C ARG A 215 -12.61 -5.51 8.76
N GLY A 216 -11.51 -4.98 9.25
CA GLY A 216 -10.45 -4.47 8.41
C GLY A 216 -9.67 -5.60 7.73
N ASN A 217 -9.63 -5.64 6.42
CA ASN A 217 -8.69 -6.44 5.63
C ASN A 217 -8.29 -5.63 4.40
N MET A 218 -7.22 -4.86 4.55
CA MET A 218 -6.87 -3.77 3.66
C MET A 218 -5.44 -3.88 3.18
N LYS A 219 -5.22 -3.56 1.93
CA LYS A 219 -3.89 -3.44 1.35
C LYS A 219 -3.64 -2.03 0.85
N PHE A 220 -2.41 -1.52 1.09
CA PHE A 220 -1.97 -0.19 0.67
C PHE A 220 -0.61 -0.28 0.00
N ARG A 221 -0.40 0.53 -1.04
CA ARG A 221 0.89 0.65 -1.72
C ARG A 221 1.05 2.00 -2.41
N ASP A 222 2.23 2.24 -2.97
CA ASP A 222 2.54 3.46 -3.73
C ASP A 222 2.21 4.74 -2.93
N ILE A 223 2.49 4.72 -1.61
CA ILE A 223 2.13 5.79 -0.68
C ILE A 223 3.15 6.92 -0.80
N MET A 224 2.74 8.02 -1.39
CA MET A 224 3.58 9.18 -1.70
C MET A 224 2.97 10.43 -1.09
N VAL A 225 3.79 11.26 -0.47
CA VAL A 225 3.38 12.58 0.06
C VAL A 225 4.16 13.68 -0.63
N ARG A 226 3.49 14.80 -0.84
CA ARG A 226 4.07 16.09 -1.18
C ARG A 226 3.74 17.07 -0.07
N ASP A 227 4.76 17.50 0.66
CA ASP A 227 4.62 18.49 1.73
C ASP A 227 4.46 19.88 1.11
N LEU A 228 3.37 20.56 1.41
CA LEU A 228 3.04 21.88 0.89
C LEU A 228 3.30 23.00 1.90
N SER A 229 3.70 22.67 3.14
CA SER A 229 3.85 23.63 4.23
C SER A 229 4.90 24.70 3.98
N ASN A 230 5.82 24.48 3.02
CA ASN A 230 6.92 25.40 2.69
C ASN A 230 6.75 26.09 1.32
N HIS A 231 5.57 25.98 0.70
CA HIS A 231 5.30 26.72 -0.54
C HIS A 231 4.57 28.02 -0.21
N PRO A 232 5.16 29.20 -0.56
CA PRO A 232 4.56 30.50 -0.35
C PRO A 232 3.28 30.70 -1.17
#